data_22b19c59e767d5dd2e8df0d2addb82c1
#
_entry.id   22b19c59e767d5dd2e8df0d2addb82c1
#
_cell.length_a   1.000
_cell.length_b   1.000
_cell.length_c   1.000
_cell.angle_alpha   90.00
_cell.angle_beta   90.00
_cell.angle_gamma   90.00
#
_symmetry.space_group_name_H-M   'P 1'
#
loop_
_entity.id
_entity.type
_entity.pdbx_description
1 polymer ?
#
loop_
_entity_poly.entity_id
_entity_poly.type
_entity_poly.pdbx_seq_one_letter_code
_entity_poly.pdbx_strand_id
1 'polypeptide(L)'
;MPHAVKEVPGLDWSQKEQLRDMARDLRYDPAFPKGANANLYTRLDENTVRILTFERGVEDYTLACGTGSASTAVVLWLLGQVPGGHLTVKNPGGDLGITIEGSNGVVEKLMLEGPTEVVQIMDI
;
A
#
# COMPACT_ATOMS: atom_id res chain seq x y z
N MET A 1 -3.84 -10.16 8.60
CA MET A 1 -3.50 -8.83 9.15
C MET A 1 -4.27 -7.76 8.41
N PRO A 2 -5.10 -6.96 9.07
CA PRO A 2 -5.79 -5.86 8.40
C PRO A 2 -4.82 -4.78 7.95
N HIS A 3 -5.13 -4.17 6.81
CA HIS A 3 -4.41 -3.03 6.27
C HIS A 3 -5.37 -1.85 6.11
N ALA A 4 -5.08 -0.76 6.79
CA ALA A 4 -5.79 0.50 6.60
C ALA A 4 -5.02 1.32 5.56
N VAL A 5 -5.75 1.95 4.65
CA VAL A 5 -5.16 2.70 3.53
C VAL A 5 -5.74 4.11 3.55
N LYS A 6 -4.87 5.11 3.57
CA LYS A 6 -5.28 6.51 3.61
C LYS A 6 -4.46 7.36 2.65
N GLU A 7 -5.15 8.16 1.83
CA GLU A 7 -4.49 9.12 0.96
C GLU A 7 -4.02 10.35 1.75
N VAL A 8 -2.77 10.73 1.52
CA VAL A 8 -2.16 11.94 2.06
C VAL A 8 -1.55 12.70 0.88
N PRO A 9 -2.31 13.64 0.28
CA PRO A 9 -1.81 14.37 -0.89
C PRO A 9 -0.47 15.04 -0.63
N GLY A 10 0.47 14.85 -1.55
CA GLY A 10 1.80 15.43 -1.42
C GLY A 10 2.72 14.71 -0.44
N LEU A 11 2.38 13.50 -0.02
CA LEU A 11 3.21 12.71 0.89
C LEU A 11 4.65 12.64 0.43
N ASP A 12 5.58 12.96 1.33
CA ASP A 12 7.01 12.82 1.12
C ASP A 12 7.61 12.10 2.32
N TRP A 13 8.59 11.21 2.07
CA TRP A 13 9.21 10.42 3.15
C TRP A 13 9.93 11.28 4.19
N SER A 14 10.31 12.51 3.84
CA SER A 14 10.89 13.45 4.81
C SER A 14 9.89 13.89 5.87
N GLN A 15 8.59 13.64 5.66
CA GLN A 15 7.51 14.00 6.58
C GLN A 15 7.18 12.90 7.59
N LYS A 16 7.99 11.86 7.70
CA LYS A 16 7.72 10.70 8.58
C LYS A 16 7.33 11.11 9.99
N GLU A 17 8.08 12.02 10.59
CA GLU A 17 7.81 12.43 11.97
C GLU A 17 6.54 13.27 12.08
N GLN A 18 6.26 14.10 11.08
CA GLN A 18 5.05 14.93 11.05
C GLN A 18 3.79 14.07 10.89
N LEU A 19 3.91 12.94 10.21
CA LEU A 19 2.79 12.04 9.92
C LEU A 19 2.63 10.91 10.94
N ARG A 20 3.53 10.82 11.92
CA ARG A 20 3.55 9.72 12.89
C ARG A 20 2.25 9.60 13.66
N ASP A 21 1.69 10.71 14.13
CA ASP A 21 0.43 10.69 14.89
C ASP A 21 -0.74 10.21 14.02
N MET A 22 -0.79 10.65 12.76
CA MET A 22 -1.80 10.19 11.80
C MET A 22 -1.67 8.69 11.54
N ALA A 23 -0.45 8.21 11.35
CA ALA A 23 -0.20 6.78 11.13
C ALA A 23 -0.60 5.95 12.36
N ARG A 24 -0.28 6.41 13.56
CA ARG A 24 -0.70 5.75 14.80
C ARG A 24 -2.20 5.74 14.98
N ASP A 25 -2.88 6.84 14.69
CA ASP A 25 -4.33 6.92 14.79
C ASP A 25 -4.98 5.89 13.86
N LEU A 26 -4.44 5.74 12.66
CA LEU A 26 -4.93 4.75 11.71
C LEU A 26 -4.63 3.32 12.17
N ARG A 27 -3.43 3.10 12.72
CA ARG A 27 -2.99 1.82 13.28
C ARG A 27 -3.92 1.35 14.41
N TYR A 28 -4.41 2.27 15.23
CA TYR A 28 -5.26 1.99 16.39
C TYR A 28 -6.72 2.35 16.18
N ASP A 29 -7.14 2.57 14.93
CA ASP A 29 -8.52 2.95 14.63
C ASP A 29 -9.49 1.90 15.18
N PRO A 30 -10.59 2.33 15.84
CA PRO A 30 -11.58 1.40 16.40
C PRO A 30 -12.23 0.45 15.39
N ALA A 31 -12.19 0.78 14.11
CA ALA A 31 -12.66 -0.13 13.06
C ALA A 31 -11.83 -1.41 13.00
N PHE A 32 -10.63 -1.42 13.58
CA PHE A 32 -9.73 -2.58 13.64
C PHE A 32 -9.43 -2.92 15.09
N PRO A 33 -10.31 -3.68 15.78
CA PRO A 33 -10.16 -3.91 17.23
C PRO A 33 -8.83 -4.52 17.66
N LYS A 34 -8.19 -5.29 16.78
CA LYS A 34 -6.87 -5.88 17.04
C LYS A 34 -5.74 -5.09 16.38
N GLY A 35 -6.04 -3.92 15.85
CA GLY A 35 -5.09 -3.07 15.16
C GLY A 35 -4.91 -3.42 13.69
N ALA A 36 -4.20 -2.58 12.98
CA ALA A 36 -3.94 -2.72 11.55
C ALA A 36 -2.57 -2.14 11.20
N ASN A 37 -2.00 -2.58 10.07
CA ASN A 37 -0.91 -1.84 9.45
C ASN A 37 -1.49 -0.58 8.82
N ALA A 38 -0.86 0.56 9.03
CA ALA A 38 -1.31 1.82 8.48
C ALA A 38 -0.50 2.17 7.24
N ASN A 39 -1.18 2.29 6.10
CA ASN A 39 -0.57 2.61 4.82
C ASN A 39 -1.02 3.99 4.39
N LEU A 40 -0.09 4.95 4.39
CA LEU A 40 -0.31 6.30 3.89
C LEU A 40 0.23 6.36 2.47
N TYR A 41 -0.50 6.95 1.53
CA TYR A 41 -0.04 7.01 0.16
C TYR A 41 -0.38 8.35 -0.50
N THR A 42 0.37 8.67 -1.55
CA THR A 42 0.03 9.76 -2.48
C THR A 42 0.21 9.28 -3.90
N ARG A 43 -0.64 9.77 -4.79
CA ARG A 43 -0.55 9.43 -6.21
C ARG A 43 0.44 10.35 -6.90
N LEU A 44 1.40 9.78 -7.63
CA LEU A 44 2.40 10.52 -8.38
C LEU A 44 2.00 10.68 -9.85
N ASP A 45 1.42 9.61 -10.43
CA ASP A 45 0.86 9.62 -11.79
C ASP A 45 -0.16 8.50 -11.91
N GLU A 46 -0.65 8.23 -13.13
CA GLU A 46 -1.70 7.22 -13.35
C GLU A 46 -1.31 5.81 -12.88
N ASN A 47 -0.02 5.50 -12.88
CA ASN A 47 0.48 4.16 -12.61
C ASN A 47 1.47 4.11 -11.45
N THR A 48 1.63 5.19 -10.69
CA THR A 48 2.65 5.25 -9.65
C THR A 48 2.12 5.93 -8.40
N VAL A 49 2.35 5.31 -7.25
CA VAL A 49 2.06 5.89 -5.94
C VAL A 49 3.30 5.81 -5.06
N ARG A 50 3.41 6.72 -4.11
CA ARG A 50 4.40 6.65 -3.03
C ARG A 50 3.68 6.26 -1.77
N ILE A 51 4.27 5.32 -1.01
CA ILE A 51 3.65 4.76 0.20
C ILE A 51 4.58 4.90 1.39
N LEU A 52 3.98 5.02 2.56
CA LEU A 52 4.67 4.95 3.84
C LEU A 52 3.84 4.05 4.74
N THR A 53 4.44 2.96 5.22
CA THR A 53 3.73 1.96 6.03
C THR A 53 4.24 1.97 7.46
N PHE A 54 3.31 2.13 8.40
CA PHE A 54 3.54 2.00 9.83
C PHE A 54 3.02 0.63 10.25
N GLU A 55 3.92 -0.28 10.65
CA GLU A 55 3.57 -1.68 10.88
C GLU A 55 3.19 -1.99 12.31
N ARG A 56 2.09 -2.72 12.45
CA ARG A 56 1.68 -3.31 13.72
C ARG A 56 2.73 -4.33 14.19
N GLY A 57 3.10 -4.23 15.47
CA GLY A 57 4.12 -5.10 16.06
C GLY A 57 5.52 -4.50 15.99
N VAL A 58 5.83 -3.81 14.91
CA VAL A 58 7.06 -3.02 14.80
C VAL A 58 6.87 -1.67 15.47
N GLU A 59 5.66 -1.12 15.38
CA GLU A 59 5.26 0.19 15.93
C GLU A 59 6.15 1.33 15.42
N ASP A 60 6.55 1.21 14.17
CA ASP A 60 7.33 2.21 13.44
C ASP A 60 7.17 1.98 11.94
N TYR A 61 7.70 2.90 11.15
CA TYR A 61 7.73 2.77 9.71
C TYR A 61 8.72 1.70 9.28
N THR A 62 8.39 1.01 8.17
CA THR A 62 9.26 0.02 7.57
C THR A 62 9.74 0.50 6.21
N LEU A 63 10.86 -0.06 5.73
CA LEU A 63 11.46 0.35 4.45
C LEU A 63 10.61 -0.10 3.25
N ALA A 64 10.01 -1.27 3.35
CA ALA A 64 9.12 -1.79 2.31
C ALA A 64 8.15 -2.78 2.93
N CYS A 65 6.93 -2.79 2.42
CA CYS A 65 5.90 -3.73 2.87
C CYS A 65 5.16 -4.25 1.65
N GLY A 66 5.42 -5.52 1.30
CA GLY A 66 4.78 -6.14 0.14
C GLY A 66 3.27 -6.23 0.29
N THR A 67 2.79 -6.67 1.45
CA THR A 67 1.34 -6.78 1.71
C THR A 67 0.66 -5.41 1.80
N GLY A 68 1.33 -4.40 2.37
CA GLY A 68 0.82 -3.05 2.42
C GLY A 68 0.73 -2.41 1.03
N SER A 69 1.75 -2.64 0.20
CA SER A 69 1.75 -2.18 -1.19
C SER A 69 0.63 -2.85 -1.99
N ALA A 70 0.46 -4.16 -1.82
CA ALA A 70 -0.61 -4.91 -2.49
C ALA A 70 -1.99 -4.43 -2.05
N SER A 71 -2.19 -4.22 -0.75
CA SER A 71 -3.47 -3.74 -0.21
C SER A 71 -3.82 -2.36 -0.74
N THR A 72 -2.85 -1.45 -0.80
CA THR A 72 -3.04 -0.12 -1.37
C THR A 72 -3.42 -0.22 -2.84
N ALA A 73 -2.73 -1.06 -3.62
CA ALA A 73 -3.04 -1.25 -5.03
C ALA A 73 -4.45 -1.82 -5.24
N VAL A 74 -4.86 -2.80 -4.43
CA VAL A 74 -6.20 -3.38 -4.51
C VAL A 74 -7.27 -2.35 -4.21
N VAL A 75 -7.09 -1.53 -3.18
CA VAL A 75 -8.04 -0.46 -2.85
C VAL A 75 -8.19 0.49 -4.03
N LEU A 76 -7.09 0.94 -4.62
CA LEU A 76 -7.13 1.85 -5.77
C LEU A 76 -7.76 1.17 -6.99
N TRP A 77 -7.49 -0.10 -7.21
CA TRP A 77 -8.10 -0.86 -8.30
C TRP A 77 -9.62 -0.96 -8.13
N LEU A 78 -10.09 -1.25 -6.92
CA LEU A 78 -11.52 -1.30 -6.61
C LEU A 78 -12.22 0.05 -6.81
N LEU A 79 -11.49 1.14 -6.61
CA LEU A 79 -11.99 2.50 -6.85
C LEU A 79 -11.92 2.91 -8.33
N GLY A 80 -11.45 2.01 -9.20
CA GLY A 80 -11.33 2.32 -10.63
C GLY A 80 -10.16 3.22 -10.97
N GLN A 81 -9.15 3.32 -10.10
CA GLN A 81 -8.03 4.25 -10.24
C GLN A 81 -6.74 3.60 -10.74
N VAL A 82 -6.78 2.36 -11.16
CA VAL A 82 -5.62 1.64 -11.72
C VAL A 82 -5.98 1.11 -13.11
N PRO A 83 -6.05 1.97 -14.12
CA PRO A 83 -6.34 1.54 -15.48
C PRO A 83 -5.23 0.60 -15.97
N GLY A 84 -5.60 -0.51 -16.61
CA GLY A 84 -4.65 -1.51 -17.06
C GLY A 84 -4.17 -2.49 -15.99
N GLY A 85 -4.55 -2.30 -14.73
CA GLY A 85 -4.27 -3.26 -13.66
C GLY A 85 -2.83 -3.30 -13.18
N HIS A 86 -1.97 -2.35 -13.56
CA HIS A 86 -0.58 -2.30 -13.11
C HIS A 86 -0.28 -1.00 -12.36
N LEU A 87 0.39 -1.14 -11.21
CA LEU A 87 0.75 -0.01 -10.36
C LEU A 87 2.17 -0.19 -9.83
N THR A 88 2.97 0.85 -9.92
CA THR A 88 4.28 0.89 -9.24
C THR A 88 4.09 1.58 -7.90
N VAL A 89 4.53 0.91 -6.84
CA VAL A 89 4.45 1.42 -5.48
C VAL A 89 5.86 1.73 -4.99
N LYS A 90 6.13 3.00 -4.74
CA LYS A 90 7.44 3.45 -4.24
C LYS A 90 7.45 3.40 -2.72
N ASN A 91 8.26 2.49 -2.18
CA ASN A 91 8.54 2.38 -0.75
C ASN A 91 9.88 3.04 -0.43
N PRO A 92 10.12 3.46 0.82
CA PRO A 92 11.43 4.03 1.19
C PRO A 92 12.61 3.12 0.87
N GLY A 93 12.43 1.81 0.95
CA GLY A 93 13.48 0.83 0.67
C GLY A 93 13.56 0.33 -0.76
N GLY A 94 12.63 0.73 -1.62
CA GLY A 94 12.63 0.33 -3.04
C GLY A 94 11.25 0.25 -3.63
N ASP A 95 11.19 0.14 -4.95
CA ASP A 95 9.94 0.10 -5.69
C ASP A 95 9.42 -1.32 -5.84
N LEU A 96 8.10 -1.48 -5.75
CA LEU A 96 7.42 -2.74 -6.02
C LEU A 96 6.43 -2.52 -7.16
N GLY A 97 6.41 -3.45 -8.12
CA GLY A 97 5.39 -3.49 -9.15
C GLY A 97 4.24 -4.39 -8.72
N ILE A 98 3.02 -3.92 -8.87
CA ILE A 98 1.82 -4.68 -8.54
C ILE A 98 0.98 -4.83 -9.80
N THR A 99 0.67 -6.06 -10.17
CA THR A 99 -0.24 -6.35 -11.29
C THR A 99 -1.49 -7.03 -10.72
N ILE A 100 -2.65 -6.51 -11.09
CA ILE A 100 -3.94 -7.01 -10.63
C ILE A 100 -4.73 -7.47 -11.83
N GLU A 101 -5.20 -8.71 -11.81
CA GLU A 101 -6.11 -9.26 -12.79
C GLU A 101 -7.44 -9.60 -12.11
N GLY A 102 -8.53 -9.17 -12.70
CA GLY A 102 -9.85 -9.45 -12.17
C GLY A 102 -10.94 -8.75 -12.96
N SER A 103 -12.18 -8.96 -12.54
CA SER A 103 -13.34 -8.38 -13.19
C SER A 103 -14.49 -8.22 -12.18
N ASN A 104 -15.38 -7.26 -12.46
CA ASN A 104 -16.59 -7.05 -11.64
C ASN A 104 -16.28 -6.81 -10.15
N GLY A 105 -15.17 -6.11 -9.86
CA GLY A 105 -14.77 -5.81 -8.49
C GLY A 105 -14.16 -6.99 -7.74
N VAL A 106 -13.85 -8.09 -8.43
CA VAL A 106 -13.24 -9.29 -7.85
C VAL A 106 -11.82 -9.43 -8.36
N VAL A 107 -10.86 -9.45 -7.44
CA VAL A 107 -9.45 -9.72 -7.77
C VAL A 107 -9.28 -11.22 -7.94
N GLU A 108 -8.84 -11.66 -9.11
CA GLU A 108 -8.60 -13.06 -9.43
C GLU A 108 -7.13 -13.43 -9.28
N LYS A 109 -6.22 -12.51 -9.57
CA LYS A 109 -4.79 -12.74 -9.49
C LYS A 109 -4.07 -11.47 -9.10
N LEU A 110 -3.06 -11.60 -8.25
CA LEU A 110 -2.21 -10.50 -7.79
C LEU A 110 -0.76 -10.92 -7.92
N MET A 111 0.05 -10.10 -8.59
CA MET A 111 1.47 -10.35 -8.77
C MET A 111 2.28 -9.19 -8.21
N LEU A 112 3.26 -9.50 -7.34
CA LEU A 112 4.21 -8.54 -6.82
C LEU A 112 5.57 -8.77 -7.45
N GLU A 113 6.19 -7.71 -7.95
CA GLU A 113 7.51 -7.78 -8.57
C GLU A 113 8.46 -6.82 -7.88
N GLY A 114 9.64 -7.31 -7.52
CA GLY A 114 10.76 -6.46 -7.14
C GLY A 114 11.42 -5.85 -8.38
N PRO A 115 12.53 -5.13 -8.21
CA PRO A 115 13.18 -4.45 -9.33
C PRO A 115 13.61 -5.36 -10.49
N THR A 116 13.89 -6.63 -10.23
CA THR A 116 14.45 -7.53 -11.24
C THR A 116 13.73 -8.87 -11.36
N GLU A 117 12.80 -9.20 -10.45
CA GLU A 117 12.17 -10.52 -10.44
C GLU A 117 10.80 -10.49 -9.78
N VAL A 118 10.01 -11.53 -10.04
CA VAL A 118 8.74 -11.73 -9.35
C VAL A 118 9.01 -12.10 -7.91
N VAL A 119 8.47 -11.34 -6.96
CA VAL A 119 8.64 -11.57 -5.54
C VAL A 119 7.56 -12.51 -5.01
N GLN A 120 6.32 -12.33 -5.47
CA GLN A 120 5.20 -13.12 -4.99
C GLN A 120 4.05 -13.12 -6.01
N ILE A 121 3.39 -14.28 -6.14
CA ILE A 121 2.17 -14.43 -6.92
C ILE A 121 1.12 -14.99 -5.98
N MET A 122 -0.05 -14.36 -5.97
CA MET A 122 -1.19 -14.81 -5.18
C MET A 122 -2.41 -14.99 -6.06
N ASP A 123 -3.05 -16.15 -5.96
CA ASP A 123 -4.35 -16.42 -6.57
C ASP A 123 -5.42 -16.23 -5.50
N ILE A 124 -6.44 -15.47 -5.84
CA ILE A 124 -7.47 -15.09 -4.87
C ILE A 124 -8.80 -15.75 -5.21
#